data_7a181cbd9f51e88360b3506a7ae857ba
#
_entry.id   7a181cbd9f51e88360b3506a7ae857ba
#
_cell.length_a   1.000
_cell.length_b   1.000
_cell.length_c   1.000
_cell.angle_alpha   90.00
_cell.angle_beta   90.00
_cell.angle_gamma   90.00
#
_symmetry.space_group_name_H-M   'P 1'
#
loop_
_entity.id
_entity.type
_entity.pdbx_description
1 polymer ?
#
loop_
_entity_poly.entity_id
_entity_poly.type
_entity_poly.pdbx_seq_one_letter_code
_entity_poly.pdbx_strand_id
1 'polypeptide(L)'
;MLNDRKKKILKRAVMLIIIMLFFIIIGFSMLKYEVEGEKNMPFQLTKISIISTANGIPNTETLDRWNFNLVQNNDIYFNFEKNENYKEQESIKKISIENIKVLQSPLKGTTYFYRPSQQAVDWYENIEEARVTDKVEYQGNETSNVKELQVSNQGGIVGIRFAIEDLGTYVSEEEQITHDGLLLKSIGLKQEELKSKIAFDLVLELNSGIRYKAYIEQELPLDSVLEEGISKKEITDLNYVAFKRF
;
A
#
# COMPACT_ATOMS: atom_id res chain seq x y z
N MET A 1 -39.89 54.22 -14.14
CA MET A 1 -38.57 54.48 -13.50
C MET A 1 -38.53 53.85 -12.11
N LEU A 2 -37.64 52.93 -11.85
CA LEU A 2 -37.43 52.42 -10.50
C LEU A 2 -36.76 53.51 -9.65
N ASN A 3 -37.35 53.83 -8.49
CA ASN A 3 -36.85 54.82 -7.54
C ASN A 3 -35.40 54.44 -7.14
N ASP A 4 -34.49 55.39 -7.04
CA ASP A 4 -33.04 55.17 -6.76
C ASP A 4 -32.77 54.31 -5.50
N ARG A 5 -33.67 54.38 -4.54
CA ARG A 5 -33.65 53.56 -3.35
C ARG A 5 -33.83 52.05 -3.69
N LYS A 6 -34.77 51.73 -4.60
CA LYS A 6 -34.99 50.35 -5.07
C LYS A 6 -33.81 49.81 -5.88
N LYS A 7 -33.16 50.65 -6.70
CA LYS A 7 -31.96 50.28 -7.45
C LYS A 7 -30.77 49.95 -6.53
N LYS A 8 -30.59 50.74 -5.44
CA LYS A 8 -29.56 50.45 -4.43
C LYS A 8 -29.79 49.15 -3.69
N ILE A 9 -31.03 48.85 -3.31
CA ILE A 9 -31.41 47.60 -2.65
C ILE A 9 -31.19 46.43 -3.60
N LEU A 10 -31.60 46.53 -4.86
CA LEU A 10 -31.40 45.49 -5.85
C LEU A 10 -29.90 45.19 -6.10
N LYS A 11 -29.04 46.23 -6.23
CA LYS A 11 -27.60 46.08 -6.36
C LYS A 11 -26.99 45.33 -5.16
N ARG A 12 -27.41 45.66 -3.92
CA ARG A 12 -26.93 44.98 -2.72
C ARG A 12 -27.37 43.52 -2.69
N ALA A 13 -28.63 43.23 -3.06
CA ALA A 13 -29.14 41.87 -3.11
C ALA A 13 -28.40 41.04 -4.16
N VAL A 14 -28.14 41.56 -5.36
CA VAL A 14 -27.38 40.90 -6.41
C VAL A 14 -25.93 40.62 -5.92
N MET A 15 -25.30 41.60 -5.28
CA MET A 15 -23.94 41.44 -4.74
C MET A 15 -23.88 40.34 -3.67
N LEU A 16 -24.87 40.26 -2.77
CA LEU A 16 -24.95 39.20 -1.77
C LEU A 16 -25.13 37.82 -2.40
N ILE A 17 -25.97 37.72 -3.44
CA ILE A 17 -26.14 36.45 -4.19
C ILE A 17 -24.85 36.02 -4.83
N ILE A 18 -24.08 36.93 -5.45
CA ILE A 18 -22.79 36.62 -6.06
C ILE A 18 -21.79 36.12 -5.02
N ILE A 19 -21.73 36.79 -3.86
CA ILE A 19 -20.86 36.38 -2.75
C ILE A 19 -21.24 34.99 -2.25
N MET A 20 -22.55 34.73 -2.08
CA MET A 20 -23.04 33.43 -1.62
C MET A 20 -22.73 32.32 -2.63
N LEU A 21 -22.91 32.57 -3.93
CA LEU A 21 -22.52 31.63 -4.99
C LEU A 21 -21.01 31.32 -5.00
N PHE A 22 -20.18 32.33 -4.76
CA PHE A 22 -18.75 32.19 -4.65
C PHE A 22 -18.35 31.26 -3.50
N PHE A 23 -18.95 31.43 -2.31
CA PHE A 23 -18.70 30.53 -1.18
C PHE A 23 -19.20 29.10 -1.44
N ILE A 24 -20.32 28.94 -2.13
CA ILE A 24 -20.82 27.62 -2.53
C ILE A 24 -19.83 26.93 -3.46
N ILE A 25 -19.33 27.64 -4.48
CA ILE A 25 -18.32 27.09 -5.42
C ILE A 25 -17.04 26.67 -4.68
N ILE A 26 -16.54 27.53 -3.78
CA ILE A 26 -15.37 27.20 -2.95
C ILE A 26 -15.63 25.94 -2.11
N GLY A 27 -16.80 25.91 -1.42
CA GLY A 27 -17.17 24.76 -0.61
C GLY A 27 -17.22 23.46 -1.40
N PHE A 28 -17.84 23.47 -2.59
CA PHE A 28 -17.84 22.30 -3.48
C PHE A 28 -16.43 21.90 -3.95
N SER A 29 -15.58 22.89 -4.28
CA SER A 29 -14.21 22.63 -4.69
C SER A 29 -13.39 21.99 -3.57
N MET A 30 -13.56 22.46 -2.34
CA MET A 30 -12.89 21.88 -1.17
C MET A 30 -13.38 20.46 -0.88
N LEU A 31 -14.69 20.22 -0.92
CA LEU A 31 -15.25 18.87 -0.75
C LEU A 31 -14.77 17.91 -1.83
N LYS A 32 -14.71 18.39 -3.08
CA LYS A 32 -14.17 17.58 -4.18
C LYS A 32 -12.70 17.22 -3.98
N TYR A 33 -11.89 18.17 -3.54
CA TYR A 33 -10.48 17.92 -3.21
C TYR A 33 -10.33 16.92 -2.06
N GLU A 34 -11.18 17.00 -1.03
CA GLU A 34 -11.17 16.05 0.08
C GLU A 34 -11.48 14.62 -0.35
N VAL A 35 -12.36 14.44 -1.34
CA VAL A 35 -12.77 13.11 -1.83
C VAL A 35 -11.82 12.58 -2.91
N GLU A 36 -11.46 13.43 -3.89
CA GLU A 36 -10.72 13.00 -5.09
C GLU A 36 -9.20 13.23 -4.99
N GLY A 37 -8.75 14.05 -4.03
CA GLY A 37 -7.36 14.43 -3.89
C GLY A 37 -6.83 15.34 -5.01
N GLU A 38 -5.50 15.40 -5.10
CA GLU A 38 -4.78 16.16 -6.12
C GLU A 38 -4.67 15.34 -7.41
N LYS A 39 -5.30 15.82 -8.48
CA LYS A 39 -5.28 15.12 -9.78
C LYS A 39 -4.09 15.49 -10.64
N ASN A 40 -3.56 16.71 -10.46
CA ASN A 40 -2.44 17.21 -11.25
C ASN A 40 -1.12 17.00 -10.51
N MET A 41 -0.78 15.73 -10.30
CA MET A 41 0.50 15.32 -9.70
C MET A 41 1.52 14.98 -10.77
N PRO A 42 2.83 15.27 -10.54
CA PRO A 42 3.90 14.92 -11.49
C PRO A 42 4.15 13.41 -11.61
N PHE A 43 3.80 12.64 -10.58
CA PHE A 43 3.86 11.19 -10.57
C PHE A 43 2.54 10.65 -10.03
N GLN A 44 2.08 9.58 -10.62
CA GLN A 44 0.81 8.93 -10.28
C GLN A 44 1.05 7.50 -9.85
N LEU A 45 0.31 7.04 -8.85
CA LEU A 45 0.18 5.63 -8.54
C LEU A 45 -0.68 4.99 -9.64
N THR A 46 -0.10 4.08 -10.43
CA THR A 46 -0.80 3.47 -11.57
C THR A 46 -1.31 2.07 -11.26
N LYS A 47 -0.68 1.38 -10.31
CA LYS A 47 -1.03 0.02 -9.95
C LYS A 47 -0.63 -0.30 -8.52
N ILE A 48 -1.47 -1.09 -7.83
CA ILE A 48 -1.13 -1.82 -6.61
C ILE A 48 -1.18 -3.31 -6.94
N SER A 49 -0.06 -4.02 -6.71
CA SER A 49 -0.01 -5.48 -6.86
C SER A 49 0.14 -6.12 -5.50
N ILE A 50 -0.66 -7.15 -5.23
CA ILE A 50 -0.64 -7.91 -3.98
C ILE A 50 -0.37 -9.37 -4.34
N ILE A 51 0.60 -9.99 -3.66
CA ILE A 51 0.92 -11.40 -3.77
C ILE A 51 0.82 -11.99 -2.38
N SER A 52 -0.15 -12.86 -2.16
CA SER A 52 -0.31 -13.64 -0.92
C SER A 52 0.24 -15.03 -1.14
N THR A 53 1.14 -15.50 -0.25
CA THR A 53 1.78 -16.81 -0.35
C THR A 53 1.71 -17.55 0.98
N ALA A 54 1.59 -18.87 0.92
CA ALA A 54 1.78 -19.78 2.02
C ALA A 54 3.17 -20.40 1.94
N ASN A 55 4.00 -20.23 2.96
CA ASN A 55 5.38 -20.72 2.97
C ASN A 55 5.68 -21.55 4.21
N GLY A 56 6.62 -22.49 4.07
CA GLY A 56 7.20 -23.24 5.17
C GLY A 56 8.66 -22.82 5.39
N ILE A 57 8.99 -22.40 6.60
CA ILE A 57 10.38 -22.13 7.01
C ILE A 57 10.91 -23.40 7.69
N PRO A 58 12.01 -24.01 7.19
CA PRO A 58 12.56 -25.22 7.78
C PRO A 58 12.88 -25.03 9.27
N ASN A 59 12.42 -25.95 10.10
CA ASN A 59 12.81 -25.98 11.50
C ASN A 59 14.16 -26.69 11.64
N THR A 60 15.21 -25.94 11.96
CA THR A 60 16.59 -26.47 12.06
C THR A 60 16.85 -27.30 13.31
N GLU A 61 15.92 -27.35 14.26
CA GLU A 61 16.08 -28.08 15.50
C GLU A 61 15.82 -29.59 15.36
N THR A 62 15.16 -30.01 14.27
CA THR A 62 14.78 -31.40 14.03
C THR A 62 15.47 -31.93 12.76
N LEU A 63 16.60 -32.65 12.92
CA LEU A 63 17.43 -33.14 11.81
C LEU A 63 16.83 -34.33 11.03
N ASP A 64 15.83 -35.04 11.57
CA ASP A 64 15.36 -36.32 11.03
C ASP A 64 14.03 -36.27 10.27
N ARG A 65 13.36 -35.12 10.18
CA ARG A 65 12.06 -34.96 9.52
C ARG A 65 11.96 -33.60 8.83
N TRP A 66 11.23 -33.59 7.72
CA TRP A 66 10.80 -32.34 7.11
C TRP A 66 9.77 -31.65 8.02
N ASN A 67 10.25 -30.71 8.79
CA ASN A 67 9.48 -29.94 9.75
C ASN A 67 9.54 -28.46 9.37
N PHE A 68 8.38 -27.84 9.11
CA PHE A 68 8.30 -26.45 8.66
C PHE A 68 7.43 -25.64 9.61
N ASN A 69 7.94 -24.52 10.06
CA ASN A 69 7.14 -23.47 10.67
C ASN A 69 6.39 -22.74 9.55
N LEU A 70 5.08 -22.72 9.63
CA LEU A 70 4.24 -22.15 8.58
C LEU A 70 4.05 -20.67 8.76
N VAL A 71 4.18 -19.94 7.66
CA VAL A 71 4.00 -18.50 7.56
C VAL A 71 3.11 -18.15 6.36
N GLN A 72 2.35 -17.08 6.48
CA GLN A 72 1.59 -16.49 5.38
C GLN A 72 2.15 -15.09 5.10
N ASN A 73 2.62 -14.87 3.89
CA ASN A 73 3.20 -13.60 3.45
C ASN A 73 2.25 -12.88 2.50
N ASN A 74 2.25 -11.55 2.59
CA ASN A 74 1.55 -10.66 1.66
C ASN A 74 2.52 -9.58 1.21
N ASP A 75 2.97 -9.68 -0.02
CA ASP A 75 3.85 -8.70 -0.64
C ASP A 75 2.99 -7.68 -1.39
N ILE A 76 3.11 -6.42 -1.00
CA ILE A 76 2.32 -5.32 -1.55
C ILE A 76 3.27 -4.38 -2.27
N TYR A 77 3.00 -4.13 -3.56
CA TYR A 77 3.82 -3.30 -4.43
C TYR A 77 3.01 -2.13 -4.95
N PHE A 78 3.61 -0.93 -4.95
CA PHE A 78 3.05 0.31 -5.45
C PHE A 78 3.87 0.78 -6.64
N ASN A 79 3.25 0.84 -7.82
CA ASN A 79 3.89 1.30 -9.04
C ASN A 79 3.58 2.77 -9.28
N PHE A 80 4.61 3.60 -9.29
CA PHE A 80 4.54 5.03 -9.60
C PHE A 80 5.11 5.30 -10.98
N GLU A 81 4.38 6.06 -11.78
CA GLU A 81 4.79 6.48 -13.12
C GLU A 81 4.70 7.99 -13.25
N LYS A 82 5.55 8.52 -14.11
CA LYS A 82 5.54 9.94 -14.43
C LYS A 82 4.24 10.29 -15.17
N ASN A 83 3.63 11.40 -14.77
CA ASN A 83 2.47 11.94 -15.45
C ASN A 83 2.92 12.77 -16.64
N GLU A 84 2.78 12.24 -17.85
CA GLU A 84 3.14 12.89 -19.10
C GLU A 84 2.39 14.21 -19.37
N ASN A 85 1.25 14.42 -18.71
CA ASN A 85 0.46 15.64 -18.81
C ASN A 85 0.91 16.75 -17.85
N TYR A 86 1.83 16.44 -16.93
CA TYR A 86 2.36 17.43 -15.98
C TYR A 86 3.41 18.31 -16.68
N LYS A 87 3.22 19.62 -16.66
CA LYS A 87 4.00 20.56 -17.50
C LYS A 87 5.37 20.91 -16.92
N GLU A 88 5.54 20.80 -15.61
CA GLU A 88 6.76 21.18 -14.93
C GLU A 88 7.72 19.98 -14.84
N GLN A 89 9.02 20.23 -14.83
CA GLN A 89 9.99 19.18 -14.61
C GLN A 89 10.13 18.93 -13.10
N GLU A 90 9.69 17.75 -12.68
CA GLU A 90 9.81 17.29 -11.31
C GLU A 90 10.53 15.94 -11.26
N SER A 91 11.13 15.66 -10.12
CA SER A 91 11.76 14.37 -9.85
C SER A 91 11.45 13.90 -8.44
N ILE A 92 11.41 12.60 -8.27
CA ILE A 92 11.15 11.97 -6.98
C ILE A 92 12.40 12.12 -6.10
N LYS A 93 12.24 12.68 -4.91
CA LYS A 93 13.26 12.65 -3.86
C LYS A 93 13.18 11.33 -3.10
N LYS A 94 11.98 10.95 -2.67
CA LYS A 94 11.70 9.66 -2.04
C LYS A 94 10.23 9.30 -2.09
N ILE A 95 9.95 8.00 -1.98
CA ILE A 95 8.65 7.45 -1.66
C ILE A 95 8.77 6.74 -0.31
N SER A 96 7.80 6.94 0.59
CA SER A 96 7.77 6.25 1.88
C SER A 96 6.40 5.66 2.18
N ILE A 97 6.41 4.56 2.92
CA ILE A 97 5.24 3.94 3.52
C ILE A 97 5.36 4.23 5.01
N GLU A 98 4.46 5.03 5.56
CA GLU A 98 4.55 5.59 6.92
C GLU A 98 3.29 5.26 7.73
N ASN A 99 3.37 5.42 9.07
CA ASN A 99 2.23 5.21 9.97
C ASN A 99 1.58 3.83 9.80
N ILE A 100 2.41 2.80 9.64
CA ILE A 100 2.00 1.43 9.39
C ILE A 100 1.26 0.88 10.60
N LYS A 101 0.04 0.32 10.39
CA LYS A 101 -0.84 -0.16 11.46
C LYS A 101 -1.56 -1.43 11.05
N VAL A 102 -1.77 -2.31 12.01
CA VAL A 102 -2.72 -3.42 11.90
C VAL A 102 -4.04 -2.95 12.51
N LEU A 103 -5.06 -2.76 11.67
CA LEU A 103 -6.41 -2.34 12.09
C LEU A 103 -7.22 -3.52 12.61
N GLN A 104 -7.02 -4.68 12.02
CA GLN A 104 -7.61 -5.94 12.44
C GLN A 104 -6.53 -7.02 12.40
N SER A 105 -6.21 -7.59 13.55
CA SER A 105 -5.28 -8.71 13.66
C SER A 105 -5.93 -10.02 13.25
N PRO A 106 -5.16 -10.99 12.71
CA PRO A 106 -5.64 -12.34 12.50
C PRO A 106 -5.98 -13.02 13.83
N LEU A 107 -6.79 -14.06 13.80
CA LEU A 107 -7.12 -14.86 14.99
C LEU A 107 -5.99 -15.80 15.40
N LYS A 108 -5.08 -16.13 14.46
CA LYS A 108 -3.92 -16.98 14.68
C LYS A 108 -2.64 -16.33 14.13
N GLY A 109 -1.52 -16.69 14.75
CA GLY A 109 -0.20 -16.22 14.38
C GLY A 109 0.14 -14.83 14.93
N THR A 110 1.35 -14.41 14.63
CA THR A 110 1.94 -13.12 15.02
C THR A 110 2.21 -12.31 13.77
N THR A 111 1.87 -11.02 13.79
CA THR A 111 1.98 -10.15 12.60
C THR A 111 3.25 -9.32 12.62
N TYR A 112 3.92 -9.26 11.47
CA TYR A 112 5.10 -8.45 11.25
C TYR A 112 5.06 -7.74 9.91
N PHE A 113 5.78 -6.62 9.81
CA PHE A 113 6.07 -5.95 8.54
C PHE A 113 7.55 -6.07 8.24
N TYR A 114 7.88 -6.26 6.97
CA TYR A 114 9.25 -6.39 6.50
C TYR A 114 9.51 -5.46 5.32
N ARG A 115 10.71 -4.87 5.32
CA ARG A 115 11.24 -4.18 4.14
C ARG A 115 11.88 -5.20 3.19
N PRO A 116 12.01 -4.88 1.90
CA PRO A 116 12.76 -5.72 0.98
C PRO A 116 14.19 -5.90 1.46
N SER A 117 14.72 -7.13 1.33
CA SER A 117 16.09 -7.46 1.66
C SER A 117 17.02 -6.98 0.56
N GLN A 118 18.14 -6.37 0.92
CA GLN A 118 19.18 -5.97 -0.02
C GLN A 118 20.16 -7.09 -0.39
N GLN A 119 20.11 -8.21 0.32
CA GLN A 119 21.10 -9.30 0.21
C GLN A 119 20.50 -10.65 -0.15
N ALA A 120 19.17 -10.77 -0.18
CA ALA A 120 18.50 -12.04 -0.36
C ALA A 120 18.41 -12.48 -1.82
N VAL A 121 18.30 -13.79 -2.01
CA VAL A 121 17.89 -14.42 -3.28
C VAL A 121 16.43 -14.05 -3.59
N ASP A 122 15.63 -13.97 -2.55
CA ASP A 122 14.24 -13.49 -2.58
C ASP A 122 14.16 -12.01 -2.19
N TRP A 123 13.14 -11.30 -2.68
CA TRP A 123 12.97 -9.87 -2.42
C TRP A 123 12.71 -9.54 -0.95
N TYR A 124 12.21 -10.50 -0.18
CA TYR A 124 11.96 -10.37 1.24
C TYR A 124 12.48 -11.56 2.01
N GLU A 125 13.05 -11.30 3.17
CA GLU A 125 13.36 -12.26 4.20
C GLU A 125 12.61 -11.88 5.47
N ASN A 126 12.00 -12.89 6.12
CA ASN A 126 11.33 -12.71 7.40
C ASN A 126 12.36 -12.82 8.53
N ILE A 127 13.26 -11.84 8.62
CA ILE A 127 14.30 -11.75 9.65
C ILE A 127 14.15 -10.47 10.46
N GLU A 128 14.65 -10.47 11.69
CA GLU A 128 14.48 -9.36 12.63
C GLU A 128 15.04 -8.04 12.10
N GLU A 129 16.19 -8.07 11.42
CA GLU A 129 16.86 -6.90 10.85
C GLU A 129 16.07 -6.24 9.71
N ALA A 130 15.17 -6.98 9.06
CA ALA A 130 14.29 -6.48 8.01
C ALA A 130 12.94 -6.00 8.54
N ARG A 131 12.64 -6.20 9.83
CA ARG A 131 11.37 -5.76 10.44
C ARG A 131 11.20 -4.25 10.40
N VAL A 132 9.96 -3.84 10.14
CA VAL A 132 9.54 -2.45 10.09
C VAL A 132 8.45 -2.22 11.13
N THR A 133 8.61 -1.19 11.96
CA THR A 133 7.62 -0.85 12.99
C THR A 133 6.76 0.35 12.62
N ASP A 134 7.30 1.30 11.88
CA ASP A 134 6.63 2.57 11.63
C ASP A 134 6.74 3.03 10.16
N LYS A 135 7.93 2.89 9.57
CA LYS A 135 8.22 3.48 8.28
C LYS A 135 9.25 2.70 7.46
N VAL A 136 9.02 2.69 6.13
CA VAL A 136 9.98 2.26 5.11
C VAL A 136 10.16 3.39 4.08
N GLU A 137 11.40 3.68 3.68
CA GLU A 137 11.73 4.74 2.72
C GLU A 137 12.51 4.20 1.53
N TYR A 138 12.19 4.74 0.35
CA TYR A 138 12.85 4.45 -0.93
C TYR A 138 13.35 5.75 -1.54
N GLN A 139 14.66 5.91 -1.62
CA GLN A 139 15.30 7.13 -2.14
C GLN A 139 15.24 7.17 -3.67
N GLY A 140 14.96 8.32 -4.23
CA GLY A 140 14.78 8.51 -5.68
C GLY A 140 16.02 8.33 -6.55
N ASN A 141 17.20 8.15 -5.95
CA ASN A 141 18.48 7.94 -6.64
C ASN A 141 19.18 6.64 -6.22
N GLU A 142 18.56 5.86 -5.37
CA GLU A 142 19.12 4.58 -4.98
C GLU A 142 18.78 3.51 -6.02
N THR A 143 19.82 3.01 -6.66
CA THR A 143 19.75 1.70 -7.29
C THR A 143 19.71 0.66 -6.18
N SER A 144 18.52 0.20 -5.80
CA SER A 144 18.43 -0.95 -4.90
C SER A 144 19.10 -2.15 -5.59
N ASN A 145 19.77 -3.03 -4.83
CA ASN A 145 20.29 -4.29 -5.36
C ASN A 145 19.18 -5.22 -5.87
N VAL A 146 17.94 -4.95 -5.47
CA VAL A 146 16.72 -5.56 -6.00
C VAL A 146 16.31 -4.77 -7.25
N LYS A 147 16.70 -5.24 -8.42
CA LYS A 147 16.53 -4.54 -9.71
C LYS A 147 15.12 -4.06 -10.01
N GLU A 148 14.11 -4.64 -9.37
CA GLU A 148 12.69 -4.40 -9.66
C GLU A 148 12.02 -3.45 -8.66
N LEU A 149 12.67 -3.18 -7.51
CA LEU A 149 12.21 -2.22 -6.51
C LEU A 149 13.08 -0.96 -6.56
N GLN A 150 13.13 -0.33 -7.72
CA GLN A 150 13.90 0.89 -7.93
C GLN A 150 12.99 2.10 -8.00
N VAL A 151 13.37 3.14 -7.30
CA VAL A 151 12.78 4.46 -7.46
C VAL A 151 13.78 5.32 -8.22
N SER A 152 13.35 5.87 -9.33
CA SER A 152 14.12 6.80 -10.15
C SER A 152 13.42 8.14 -10.24
N ASN A 153 14.05 9.08 -10.93
CA ASN A 153 13.42 10.36 -11.25
C ASN A 153 12.26 10.25 -12.27
N GLN A 154 11.97 9.05 -12.80
CA GLN A 154 10.89 8.79 -13.75
C GLN A 154 9.73 7.98 -13.14
N GLY A 155 9.83 7.57 -11.90
CA GLY A 155 8.90 6.69 -11.22
C GLY A 155 9.62 5.52 -10.59
N GLY A 156 8.88 4.47 -10.26
CA GLY A 156 9.45 3.26 -9.70
C GLY A 156 8.45 2.42 -8.94
N ILE A 157 8.94 1.30 -8.44
CA ILE A 157 8.15 0.36 -7.63
C ILE A 157 8.69 0.36 -6.22
N VAL A 158 7.81 0.53 -5.24
CA VAL A 158 8.09 0.38 -3.82
C VAL A 158 7.21 -0.71 -3.24
N GLY A 159 7.64 -1.36 -2.17
CA GLY A 159 6.86 -2.45 -1.60
C GLY A 159 7.08 -2.65 -0.11
N ILE A 160 6.18 -3.41 0.49
CA ILE A 160 6.25 -3.85 1.88
C ILE A 160 5.65 -5.24 1.98
N ARG A 161 6.22 -6.10 2.82
CA ARG A 161 5.62 -7.38 3.19
C ARG A 161 4.88 -7.23 4.51
N PHE A 162 3.66 -7.74 4.55
CA PHE A 162 2.94 -8.06 5.78
C PHE A 162 2.93 -9.58 5.93
N ALA A 163 3.50 -10.09 7.02
CA ALA A 163 3.57 -11.51 7.31
C ALA A 163 2.75 -11.87 8.54
N ILE A 164 2.16 -13.07 8.52
CA ILE A 164 1.58 -13.73 9.67
C ILE A 164 2.43 -14.97 9.93
N GLU A 165 3.17 -14.97 11.03
CA GLU A 165 4.08 -16.03 11.46
C GLU A 165 3.48 -16.85 12.58
N ASP A 166 4.15 -17.94 12.98
CA ASP A 166 3.72 -18.83 14.05
C ASP A 166 2.33 -19.44 13.82
N LEU A 167 1.98 -19.73 12.58
CA LEU A 167 0.68 -20.28 12.21
C LEU A 167 0.52 -21.76 12.59
N GLY A 168 1.62 -22.45 12.83
CA GLY A 168 1.70 -23.86 13.20
C GLY A 168 2.86 -24.53 12.49
N THR A 169 2.94 -25.84 12.69
CA THR A 169 4.02 -26.67 12.17
C THR A 169 3.46 -27.73 11.24
N TYR A 170 4.04 -27.85 10.06
CA TYR A 170 3.80 -28.97 9.14
C TYR A 170 4.96 -29.95 9.23
N VAL A 171 4.64 -31.22 9.41
CA VAL A 171 5.62 -32.32 9.46
C VAL A 171 5.30 -33.29 8.34
N SER A 172 6.28 -33.56 7.46
CA SER A 172 6.17 -34.61 6.45
C SER A 172 7.08 -35.77 6.81
N GLU A 173 6.57 -36.99 6.61
CA GLU A 173 7.36 -38.22 6.70
C GLU A 173 7.88 -38.69 5.32
N GLU A 174 7.53 -37.98 4.27
CA GLU A 174 7.94 -38.28 2.90
C GLU A 174 9.37 -37.82 2.64
N GLU A 175 10.11 -38.56 1.80
CA GLU A 175 11.49 -38.22 1.40
C GLU A 175 11.52 -36.97 0.49
N GLN A 176 10.41 -36.68 -0.19
CA GLN A 176 10.28 -35.50 -1.04
C GLN A 176 8.96 -34.79 -0.73
N ILE A 177 9.05 -33.51 -0.42
CA ILE A 177 7.87 -32.67 -0.27
C ILE A 177 7.52 -32.06 -1.62
N THR A 178 6.36 -32.44 -2.13
CA THR A 178 5.75 -31.70 -3.23
C THR A 178 5.13 -30.45 -2.64
N HIS A 179 5.68 -29.29 -2.93
CA HIS A 179 5.14 -28.01 -2.51
C HIS A 179 3.89 -27.71 -3.38
N ASP A 180 2.76 -28.26 -2.99
CA ASP A 180 1.48 -28.05 -3.67
C ASP A 180 0.75 -26.76 -3.23
N GLY A 181 1.39 -25.97 -2.35
CA GLY A 181 0.83 -24.73 -1.82
C GLY A 181 -0.22 -24.91 -0.73
N LEU A 182 -0.65 -26.12 -0.41
CA LEU A 182 -1.73 -26.40 0.55
C LEU A 182 -1.26 -26.50 2.01
N LEU A 183 -0.06 -26.06 2.32
CA LEU A 183 0.56 -26.19 3.66
C LEU A 183 -0.33 -25.64 4.78
N LEU A 184 -0.95 -24.47 4.61
CA LEU A 184 -1.82 -23.87 5.62
C LEU A 184 -3.12 -24.67 5.79
N LYS A 185 -3.67 -25.17 4.69
CA LYS A 185 -4.87 -25.99 4.71
C LYS A 185 -4.61 -27.35 5.37
N SER A 186 -3.44 -27.94 5.16
CA SER A 186 -3.06 -29.24 5.70
C SER A 186 -3.04 -29.27 7.24
N ILE A 187 -2.77 -28.14 7.89
CA ILE A 187 -2.83 -28.01 9.35
C ILE A 187 -4.21 -27.53 9.85
N GLY A 188 -5.21 -27.50 8.98
CA GLY A 188 -6.59 -27.19 9.33
C GLY A 188 -6.90 -25.71 9.54
N LEU A 189 -6.06 -24.79 9.04
CA LEU A 189 -6.34 -23.36 9.08
C LEU A 189 -7.51 -23.01 8.17
N LYS A 190 -8.28 -22.00 8.59
CA LYS A 190 -9.39 -21.43 7.84
C LYS A 190 -9.06 -19.99 7.42
N GLN A 191 -9.66 -19.54 6.31
CA GLN A 191 -9.48 -18.19 5.80
C GLN A 191 -9.82 -17.11 6.84
N GLU A 192 -10.88 -17.34 7.63
CA GLU A 192 -11.32 -16.40 8.67
C GLU A 192 -10.30 -16.23 9.79
N GLU A 193 -9.45 -17.23 10.04
CA GLU A 193 -8.41 -17.17 11.07
C GLU A 193 -7.22 -16.31 10.66
N LEU A 194 -7.02 -16.13 9.34
CA LEU A 194 -5.93 -15.34 8.75
C LEU A 194 -6.36 -13.90 8.40
N LYS A 195 -7.67 -13.62 8.36
CA LYS A 195 -8.17 -12.29 7.97
C LYS A 195 -7.56 -11.20 8.82
N SER A 196 -6.97 -10.24 8.13
CA SER A 196 -6.31 -9.08 8.69
C SER A 196 -6.67 -7.85 7.90
N LYS A 197 -6.63 -6.70 8.54
CA LYS A 197 -6.74 -5.41 7.86
C LYS A 197 -5.59 -4.53 8.30
N ILE A 198 -4.86 -4.00 7.35
CA ILE A 198 -3.74 -3.09 7.59
C ILE A 198 -4.04 -1.71 7.03
N ALA A 199 -3.38 -0.69 7.55
CA ALA A 199 -3.42 0.66 7.02
C ALA A 199 -2.05 1.32 7.09
N PHE A 200 -1.81 2.26 6.19
CA PHE A 200 -0.59 3.06 6.14
C PHE A 200 -0.80 4.32 5.30
N ASP A 201 0.09 5.27 5.47
CA ASP A 201 0.20 6.44 4.62
C ASP A 201 1.26 6.18 3.53
N LEU A 202 0.88 6.33 2.27
CA LEU A 202 1.82 6.31 1.14
C LEU A 202 2.19 7.75 0.81
N VAL A 203 3.48 8.09 0.95
CA VAL A 203 3.98 9.46 0.83
C VAL A 203 4.95 9.56 -0.35
N LEU A 204 4.70 10.53 -1.22
CA LEU A 204 5.59 10.93 -2.31
C LEU A 204 6.20 12.29 -1.97
N GLU A 205 7.52 12.37 -1.89
CA GLU A 205 8.27 13.62 -1.73
C GLU A 205 9.08 13.92 -2.98
N LEU A 206 8.94 15.16 -3.49
CA LEU A 206 9.65 15.64 -4.66
C LEU A 206 10.91 16.42 -4.28
N ASN A 207 11.85 16.55 -5.22
CA ASN A 207 13.05 17.36 -5.01
C ASN A 207 12.73 18.86 -4.85
N SER A 208 11.60 19.34 -5.36
CA SER A 208 11.08 20.69 -5.10
C SER A 208 10.62 20.91 -3.64
N GLY A 209 10.56 19.85 -2.83
CA GLY A 209 10.05 19.88 -1.47
C GLY A 209 8.53 19.69 -1.36
N ILE A 210 7.81 19.56 -2.45
CA ILE A 210 6.39 19.27 -2.44
C ILE A 210 6.19 17.83 -1.96
N ARG A 211 5.19 17.63 -1.10
CA ARG A 211 4.85 16.32 -0.54
C ARG A 211 3.37 16.01 -0.79
N TYR A 212 3.12 14.77 -1.16
CA TYR A 212 1.76 14.23 -1.35
C TYR A 212 1.61 12.99 -0.48
N LYS A 213 0.42 12.83 0.10
CA LYS A 213 0.09 11.70 0.96
C LYS A 213 -1.27 11.12 0.61
N ALA A 214 -1.34 9.79 0.56
CA ALA A 214 -2.59 9.04 0.47
C ALA A 214 -2.68 8.02 1.61
N TYR A 215 -3.82 7.94 2.27
CA TYR A 215 -4.13 6.89 3.24
C TYR A 215 -4.68 5.68 2.51
N ILE A 216 -4.14 4.50 2.80
CA ILE A 216 -4.53 3.23 2.16
C ILE A 216 -4.89 2.23 3.24
N GLU A 217 -6.01 1.53 3.05
CA GLU A 217 -6.40 0.36 3.81
C GLU A 217 -6.39 -0.87 2.89
N GLN A 218 -5.91 -1.99 3.40
CA GLN A 218 -5.85 -3.24 2.65
C GLN A 218 -6.29 -4.42 3.51
N GLU A 219 -7.23 -5.21 2.99
CA GLU A 219 -7.60 -6.51 3.56
C GLU A 219 -6.70 -7.61 3.02
N LEU A 220 -6.24 -8.50 3.90
CA LEU A 220 -5.27 -9.56 3.63
C LEU A 220 -5.63 -10.81 4.47
N PRO A 221 -5.18 -11.99 4.06
CA PRO A 221 -4.62 -12.37 2.78
C PRO A 221 -5.66 -12.35 1.67
N LEU A 222 -5.22 -12.55 0.41
CA LEU A 222 -6.14 -12.78 -0.70
C LEU A 222 -6.89 -14.12 -0.52
N ASP A 223 -8.15 -14.16 -0.92
CA ASP A 223 -9.07 -15.27 -0.57
C ASP A 223 -8.61 -16.66 -1.05
N SER A 224 -7.91 -16.78 -2.17
CA SER A 224 -7.48 -18.06 -2.73
C SER A 224 -6.16 -18.62 -2.16
N VAL A 225 -5.49 -17.93 -1.22
CA VAL A 225 -4.18 -18.36 -0.70
C VAL A 225 -4.21 -19.75 -0.03
N LEU A 226 -5.30 -20.10 0.64
CA LEU A 226 -5.45 -21.41 1.28
C LEU A 226 -5.67 -22.57 0.28
N GLU A 227 -6.31 -22.28 -0.85
CA GLU A 227 -6.67 -23.28 -1.84
C GLU A 227 -5.58 -23.49 -2.90
N GLU A 228 -4.77 -22.48 -3.15
CA GLU A 228 -3.77 -22.47 -4.21
C GLU A 228 -2.34 -22.27 -3.70
N GLY A 229 -2.16 -21.94 -2.41
CA GLY A 229 -0.88 -21.62 -1.79
C GLY A 229 -0.28 -20.29 -2.21
N ILE A 230 -0.72 -19.77 -3.35
CA ILE A 230 -0.36 -18.45 -3.87
C ILE A 230 -1.59 -17.80 -4.49
N SER A 231 -1.76 -16.51 -4.22
CA SER A 231 -2.79 -15.69 -4.86
C SER A 231 -2.21 -14.34 -5.26
N LYS A 232 -2.61 -13.85 -6.43
CA LYS A 232 -2.14 -12.57 -6.98
C LYS A 232 -3.31 -11.70 -7.36
N LYS A 233 -3.21 -10.40 -7.05
CA LYS A 233 -4.20 -9.39 -7.43
C LYS A 233 -3.50 -8.14 -7.90
N GLU A 234 -3.93 -7.62 -9.05
CA GLU A 234 -3.55 -6.30 -9.53
C GLU A 234 -4.75 -5.36 -9.46
N ILE A 235 -4.55 -4.19 -8.87
CA ILE A 235 -5.55 -3.15 -8.70
C ILE A 235 -5.11 -1.95 -9.52
N THR A 236 -5.84 -1.66 -10.58
CA THR A 236 -5.61 -0.52 -11.49
C THR A 236 -6.69 0.54 -11.37
N ASP A 237 -7.88 0.18 -10.85
CA ASP A 237 -8.89 1.17 -10.45
C ASP A 237 -8.52 1.72 -9.07
N LEU A 238 -7.84 2.85 -9.06
CA LEU A 238 -7.30 3.51 -7.87
C LEU A 238 -8.09 4.78 -7.50
N ASN A 239 -9.33 4.91 -7.93
CA ASN A 239 -10.18 6.07 -7.63
C ASN A 239 -10.41 6.31 -6.13
N TYR A 240 -10.20 5.28 -5.30
CA TYR A 240 -10.27 5.37 -3.85
C TYR A 240 -8.98 5.89 -3.19
N VAL A 241 -7.88 5.99 -3.94
CA VAL A 241 -6.60 6.48 -3.43
C VAL A 241 -6.47 7.97 -3.72
N ALA A 242 -6.78 8.79 -2.73
CA ALA A 242 -6.77 10.24 -2.86
C ALA A 242 -5.45 10.81 -2.29
N PHE A 243 -4.53 11.18 -3.16
CA PHE A 243 -3.33 11.90 -2.73
C PHE A 243 -3.65 13.35 -2.44
N LYS A 244 -3.22 13.85 -1.28
CA LYS A 244 -3.37 15.24 -0.87
C LYS A 244 -2.00 15.86 -0.62
N ARG A 245 -1.84 17.10 -1.03
CA ARG A 245 -0.64 17.89 -0.72
C ARG A 245 -0.64 18.30 0.75
N PHE A 246 0.51 18.22 1.42
CA PHE A 246 0.66 18.59 2.83
C PHE A 246 2.03 19.18 3.13
#